data_56ffc543fa7aaa99d5dd7548f44b7cef
#
_entry.id   56ffc543fa7aaa99d5dd7548f44b7cef
#
_cell.length_a   1.000
_cell.length_b   1.000
_cell.length_c   1.000
_cell.angle_alpha   90.00
_cell.angle_beta   90.00
_cell.angle_gamma   90.00
#
_symmetry.space_group_name_H-M   'P 1'
#
loop_
_entity.id
_entity.type
_entity.pdbx_description
1 polymer ?
#
loop_
_entity_poly.entity_id
_entity_poly.type
_entity_poly.pdbx_seq_one_letter_code
_entity_poly.pdbx_strand_id
1 'polypeptide(L)'
;DVDRLLEELEKYHFPASVIVLEAWSDEATFYIWNGATYSPKRSAEGFSYDDFDFSNSKYWKNPQRMIERLHEKGKKLVLWQIPVFKGMEPGRVSEQLDMDKEYALEHGLLVMNKAGTPYEIPMGNWFEGSYLPDFTNEETKKFWFQKRKYLSDIGVDGFKTDGGEFIYSRDVTFSDGTDG
;
A
#
# COMPACT_ATOMS: atom_id res chain seq x y z
N ASP A 1 -1.24 -6.21 -19.39
CA ASP A 1 0.12 -6.51 -19.85
C ASP A 1 0.83 -5.20 -20.20
N VAL A 2 1.82 -4.79 -19.37
CA VAL A 2 2.51 -3.50 -19.49
C VAL A 2 3.31 -3.42 -20.81
N ASP A 3 3.94 -4.51 -21.23
CA ASP A 3 4.74 -4.51 -22.48
C ASP A 3 3.86 -4.24 -23.70
N ARG A 4 2.72 -4.90 -23.76
CA ARG A 4 1.74 -4.67 -24.83
C ARG A 4 1.24 -3.23 -24.84
N LEU A 5 0.98 -2.66 -23.65
CA LEU A 5 0.58 -1.25 -23.54
C LEU A 5 1.67 -0.32 -24.11
N LEU A 6 2.94 -0.57 -23.78
CA LEU A 6 4.06 0.22 -24.29
C LEU A 6 4.17 0.16 -25.82
N GLU A 7 4.03 -1.04 -26.39
CA GLU A 7 4.03 -1.25 -27.84
C GLU A 7 2.87 -0.49 -28.54
N GLU A 8 1.68 -0.53 -27.94
CA GLU A 8 0.51 0.17 -28.48
C GLU A 8 0.67 1.71 -28.38
N LEU A 9 1.20 2.22 -27.26
CA LEU A 9 1.49 3.65 -27.11
C LEU A 9 2.47 4.16 -28.16
N GLU A 10 3.52 3.38 -28.45
CA GLU A 10 4.48 3.71 -29.51
C GLU A 10 3.84 3.64 -30.89
N LYS A 11 3.16 2.55 -31.19
CA LYS A 11 2.50 2.32 -32.48
C LYS A 11 1.52 3.41 -32.86
N TYR A 12 0.77 3.90 -31.89
CA TYR A 12 -0.25 4.94 -32.13
C TYR A 12 0.24 6.35 -31.81
N HIS A 13 1.53 6.51 -31.50
CA HIS A 13 2.13 7.80 -31.12
C HIS A 13 1.37 8.51 -29.99
N PHE A 14 0.85 7.74 -29.02
CA PHE A 14 0.10 8.30 -27.89
C PHE A 14 1.07 8.90 -26.85
N PRO A 15 0.92 10.20 -26.51
CA PRO A 15 1.89 10.91 -25.69
C PRO A 15 1.69 10.67 -24.19
N ALA A 16 1.80 9.41 -23.72
CA ALA A 16 1.78 9.10 -22.30
C ALA A 16 3.18 9.22 -21.71
N SER A 17 3.33 9.90 -20.58
CA SER A 17 4.58 10.03 -19.83
C SER A 17 4.57 9.29 -18.49
N VAL A 18 3.39 9.00 -17.97
CA VAL A 18 3.18 8.31 -16.69
C VAL A 18 2.24 7.12 -16.89
N ILE A 19 2.61 5.99 -16.33
CA ILE A 19 1.77 4.79 -16.25
C ILE A 19 1.36 4.59 -14.79
N VAL A 20 0.06 4.49 -14.56
CA VAL A 20 -0.50 4.18 -13.24
C VAL A 20 -0.93 2.71 -13.23
N LEU A 21 -0.43 1.94 -12.28
CA LEU A 21 -0.88 0.57 -12.04
C LEU A 21 -1.83 0.54 -10.83
N GLU A 22 -3.05 0.05 -11.04
CA GLU A 22 -4.10 -0.02 -10.03
C GLU A 22 -4.03 -1.33 -9.24
N ALA A 23 -4.25 -2.49 -9.88
CA ALA A 23 -4.32 -3.80 -9.23
C ALA A 23 -2.94 -4.51 -9.25
N TRP A 24 -1.93 -3.89 -8.69
CA TRP A 24 -0.57 -4.40 -8.71
C TRP A 24 -0.22 -5.23 -7.47
N SER A 25 -0.85 -4.95 -6.34
CA SER A 25 -0.50 -5.50 -5.01
C SER A 25 -1.38 -6.68 -4.60
N ASP A 26 -1.09 -7.25 -3.45
CA ASP A 26 -1.80 -8.36 -2.80
C ASP A 26 -3.22 -8.03 -2.31
N GLU A 27 -3.66 -6.78 -2.44
CA GLU A 27 -4.96 -6.25 -1.99
C GLU A 27 -5.25 -6.45 -0.48
N ALA A 28 -4.23 -6.70 0.29
CA ALA A 28 -4.31 -6.78 1.75
C ALA A 28 -3.41 -5.71 2.39
N THR A 29 -2.11 -5.76 2.09
CA THR A 29 -1.12 -4.81 2.61
C THR A 29 -0.99 -3.55 1.73
N PHE A 30 -1.29 -3.66 0.44
CA PHE A 30 -1.12 -2.62 -0.59
C PHE A 30 0.32 -2.11 -0.75
N TYR A 31 1.29 -2.92 -0.34
CA TYR A 31 2.70 -2.63 -0.57
C TYR A 31 3.51 -3.87 -1.01
N ILE A 32 2.90 -5.03 -1.14
CA ILE A 32 3.52 -6.27 -1.63
C ILE A 32 2.99 -6.59 -3.03
N TRP A 33 3.86 -6.91 -3.97
CA TRP A 33 3.48 -7.30 -5.31
C TRP A 33 2.63 -8.58 -5.30
N ASN A 34 1.50 -8.56 -6.01
CA ASN A 34 0.58 -9.69 -6.06
C ASN A 34 1.26 -10.96 -6.60
N GLY A 35 1.14 -12.05 -5.85
CA GLY A 35 1.73 -13.34 -6.18
C GLY A 35 3.21 -13.49 -5.82
N ALA A 36 3.82 -12.54 -5.15
CA ALA A 36 5.14 -12.72 -4.56
C ALA A 36 5.08 -13.71 -3.38
N THR A 37 6.08 -14.57 -3.26
CA THR A 37 6.30 -15.40 -2.08
C THR A 37 7.34 -14.75 -1.19
N TYR A 38 7.09 -14.68 0.12
CA TYR A 38 7.94 -14.02 1.10
C TYR A 38 7.71 -14.59 2.51
N SER A 39 8.59 -14.27 3.44
CA SER A 39 8.40 -14.56 4.86
C SER A 39 7.84 -13.31 5.56
N PRO A 40 6.68 -13.38 6.24
CA PRO A 40 6.11 -12.25 6.96
C PRO A 40 7.06 -11.70 8.03
N LYS A 41 7.03 -10.38 8.24
CA LYS A 41 7.88 -9.68 9.21
C LYS A 41 7.03 -8.82 10.14
N ARG A 42 7.13 -9.09 11.46
CA ARG A 42 6.53 -8.25 12.50
C ARG A 42 7.56 -7.23 12.99
N SER A 43 7.70 -6.14 12.29
CA SER A 43 8.60 -5.06 12.69
C SER A 43 8.29 -3.75 11.97
N ALA A 44 8.86 -2.64 12.48
CA ALA A 44 8.87 -1.37 11.77
C ALA A 44 9.79 -1.41 10.54
N GLU A 45 10.70 -2.40 10.46
CA GLU A 45 11.57 -2.57 9.30
C GLU A 45 10.75 -2.98 8.07
N GLY A 46 11.08 -2.40 6.94
CA GLY A 46 10.50 -2.76 5.66
C GLY A 46 11.12 -4.04 5.09
N PHE A 47 10.67 -4.33 3.90
CA PHE A 47 11.27 -5.36 3.05
C PHE A 47 12.38 -4.75 2.18
N SER A 48 13.29 -5.59 1.73
CA SER A 48 14.11 -5.37 0.53
C SER A 48 13.46 -6.09 -0.65
N TYR A 49 13.85 -5.76 -1.88
CA TYR A 49 13.36 -6.48 -3.06
C TYR A 49 13.75 -7.97 -3.04
N ASP A 50 14.91 -8.29 -2.48
CA ASP A 50 15.45 -9.65 -2.37
C ASP A 50 14.70 -10.54 -1.35
N ASP A 51 13.85 -9.95 -0.50
CA ASP A 51 12.96 -10.71 0.39
C ASP A 51 11.81 -11.41 -0.37
N PHE A 52 11.61 -11.09 -1.67
CA PHE A 52 10.50 -11.59 -2.47
C PHE A 52 10.96 -12.57 -3.54
N ASP A 53 10.28 -13.72 -3.64
CA ASP A 53 10.42 -14.67 -4.75
C ASP A 53 9.22 -14.53 -5.71
N PHE A 54 9.52 -14.20 -6.96
CA PHE A 54 8.54 -14.04 -8.03
C PHE A 54 8.48 -15.24 -9.00
N SER A 55 9.27 -16.29 -8.78
CA SER A 55 9.40 -17.42 -9.71
C SER A 55 8.06 -18.07 -10.04
N ASN A 56 7.19 -18.19 -9.05
CA ASN A 56 5.86 -18.78 -9.18
C ASN A 56 4.73 -17.75 -9.37
N SER A 57 5.04 -16.45 -9.40
CA SER A 57 4.02 -15.42 -9.60
C SER A 57 3.35 -15.55 -10.97
N LYS A 58 2.03 -15.51 -10.99
CA LYS A 58 1.24 -15.49 -12.23
C LYS A 58 1.14 -14.09 -12.83
N TYR A 59 1.36 -13.07 -12.03
CA TYR A 59 1.13 -11.66 -12.39
C TYR A 59 2.45 -10.94 -12.70
N TRP A 60 3.38 -10.95 -11.77
CA TRP A 60 4.61 -10.17 -11.82
C TRP A 60 5.82 -11.10 -11.77
N LYS A 61 6.46 -11.33 -12.92
CA LYS A 61 7.64 -12.21 -12.99
C LYS A 61 8.92 -11.51 -12.54
N ASN A 62 9.04 -10.23 -12.83
CA ASN A 62 10.16 -9.40 -12.46
C ASN A 62 9.73 -7.93 -12.47
N PRO A 63 9.15 -7.42 -11.36
CA PRO A 63 8.71 -6.04 -11.26
C PRO A 63 9.82 -5.02 -11.50
N GLN A 64 11.02 -5.24 -10.97
CA GLN A 64 12.15 -4.34 -11.14
C GLN A 64 12.52 -4.19 -12.63
N ARG A 65 12.63 -5.30 -13.37
CA ARG A 65 12.93 -5.25 -14.80
C ARG A 65 11.83 -4.57 -15.61
N MET A 66 10.58 -4.73 -15.20
CA MET A 66 9.45 -4.00 -15.81
C MET A 66 9.61 -2.48 -15.63
N ILE A 67 9.97 -2.04 -14.43
CA ILE A 67 10.19 -0.62 -14.12
C ILE A 67 11.36 -0.06 -14.94
N GLU A 68 12.48 -0.78 -15.01
CA GLU A 68 13.63 -0.40 -15.85
C GLU A 68 13.22 -0.17 -17.31
N ARG A 69 12.40 -1.08 -17.88
CA ARG A 69 11.91 -0.94 -19.26
C ARG A 69 10.97 0.25 -19.45
N LEU A 70 10.14 0.57 -18.46
CA LEU A 70 9.35 1.79 -18.48
C LEU A 70 10.25 3.02 -18.54
N HIS A 71 11.29 3.06 -17.71
CA HIS A 71 12.25 4.16 -17.68
C HIS A 71 13.07 4.26 -18.98
N GLU A 72 13.52 3.14 -19.56
CA GLU A 72 14.17 3.09 -20.87
C GLU A 72 13.30 3.72 -21.99
N LYS A 73 11.97 3.64 -21.85
CA LYS A 73 10.98 4.25 -22.76
C LYS A 73 10.57 5.66 -22.33
N GLY A 74 11.25 6.27 -21.37
CA GLY A 74 10.94 7.61 -20.86
C GLY A 74 9.61 7.71 -20.12
N LYS A 75 9.10 6.60 -19.57
CA LYS A 75 7.84 6.55 -18.81
C LYS A 75 8.13 6.49 -17.32
N LYS A 76 7.26 7.12 -16.53
CA LYS A 76 7.25 7.05 -15.07
C LYS A 76 6.22 6.04 -14.59
N LEU A 77 6.52 5.35 -13.48
CA LEU A 77 5.58 4.42 -12.86
C LEU A 77 5.03 4.99 -11.56
N VAL A 78 3.71 5.04 -11.47
CA VAL A 78 2.96 5.38 -10.25
C VAL A 78 2.13 4.16 -9.84
N LEU A 79 2.21 3.79 -8.57
CA LEU A 79 1.45 2.69 -8.00
C LEU A 79 0.26 3.20 -7.20
N TRP A 80 -0.90 2.56 -7.38
CA TRP A 80 -2.08 2.85 -6.57
C TRP A 80 -1.86 2.46 -5.11
N GLN A 81 -2.35 3.28 -4.20
CA GLN A 81 -2.25 3.11 -2.75
C GLN A 81 -3.57 3.49 -2.08
N ILE A 82 -3.80 2.92 -0.90
CA ILE A 82 -4.89 3.28 0.00
C ILE A 82 -4.34 3.37 1.43
N PRO A 83 -4.65 4.44 2.20
CA PRO A 83 -4.09 4.64 3.54
C PRO A 83 -4.91 3.93 4.62
N VAL A 84 -4.99 2.59 4.55
CA VAL A 84 -5.73 1.78 5.52
C VAL A 84 -4.96 0.52 5.92
N PHE A 85 -5.22 0.01 7.12
CA PHE A 85 -4.99 -1.37 7.51
C PHE A 85 -6.29 -2.13 7.25
N LYS A 86 -6.37 -2.81 6.13
CA LYS A 86 -7.63 -3.36 5.57
C LYS A 86 -8.39 -4.25 6.53
N GLY A 87 -9.69 -4.03 6.68
CA GLY A 87 -10.64 -4.99 7.21
C GLY A 87 -10.76 -6.17 6.24
N MET A 88 -10.49 -7.39 6.72
CA MET A 88 -10.52 -8.57 5.86
C MET A 88 -11.90 -9.22 5.87
N GLU A 89 -12.34 -9.65 4.70
CA GLU A 89 -13.56 -10.45 4.56
C GLU A 89 -13.42 -11.81 5.29
N PRO A 90 -14.50 -12.36 5.85
CA PRO A 90 -14.46 -13.66 6.50
C PRO A 90 -13.84 -14.73 5.57
N GLY A 91 -12.84 -15.46 6.10
CA GLY A 91 -12.14 -16.52 5.37
C GLY A 91 -10.96 -16.07 4.51
N ARG A 92 -10.70 -14.78 4.37
CA ARG A 92 -9.45 -14.26 3.83
C ARG A 92 -8.45 -14.00 4.95
N VAL A 93 -7.20 -14.42 4.76
CA VAL A 93 -6.12 -14.26 5.73
C VAL A 93 -4.92 -13.63 5.02
N SER A 94 -4.31 -12.66 5.69
CA SER A 94 -3.01 -12.11 5.30
C SER A 94 -2.15 -11.96 6.56
N GLU A 95 -1.24 -12.91 6.76
CA GLU A 95 -0.37 -12.94 7.94
C GLU A 95 0.41 -11.63 8.10
N GLN A 96 0.90 -11.06 7.00
CA GLN A 96 1.61 -9.79 7.05
C GLN A 96 0.72 -8.63 7.50
N LEU A 97 -0.51 -8.55 6.98
CA LEU A 97 -1.45 -7.53 7.41
C LEU A 97 -1.83 -7.67 8.90
N ASP A 98 -2.01 -8.90 9.36
CA ASP A 98 -2.32 -9.17 10.78
C ASP A 98 -1.16 -8.73 11.68
N MET A 99 0.08 -9.06 11.31
CA MET A 99 1.29 -8.61 12.01
C MET A 99 1.43 -7.08 12.00
N ASP A 100 1.13 -6.43 10.88
CA ASP A 100 1.18 -4.97 10.76
C ASP A 100 0.11 -4.29 11.63
N LYS A 101 -1.10 -4.85 11.71
CA LYS A 101 -2.17 -4.37 12.60
C LYS A 101 -1.80 -4.51 14.07
N GLU A 102 -1.29 -5.68 14.47
CA GLU A 102 -0.82 -5.90 15.83
C GLU A 102 0.27 -4.91 16.22
N TYR A 103 1.27 -4.75 15.34
CA TYR A 103 2.34 -3.78 15.56
C TYR A 103 1.79 -2.36 15.70
N ALA A 104 0.89 -1.95 14.82
CA ALA A 104 0.29 -0.61 14.83
C ALA A 104 -0.53 -0.36 16.11
N LEU A 105 -1.27 -1.35 16.58
CA LEU A 105 -2.01 -1.29 17.85
C LEU A 105 -1.08 -1.13 19.06
N GLU A 106 -0.06 -1.96 19.15
CA GLU A 106 0.90 -1.95 20.28
C GLU A 106 1.69 -0.64 20.38
N HIS A 107 1.93 0.02 19.23
CA HIS A 107 2.77 1.23 19.18
C HIS A 107 1.96 2.53 19.01
N GLY A 108 0.62 2.45 19.11
CA GLY A 108 -0.23 3.65 19.04
C GLY A 108 -0.17 4.36 17.69
N LEU A 109 -0.13 3.62 16.58
CA LEU A 109 0.01 4.17 15.23
C LEU A 109 -1.33 4.44 14.53
N LEU A 110 -2.46 4.20 15.22
CA LEU A 110 -3.80 4.26 14.66
C LEU A 110 -4.57 5.48 15.12
N VAL A 111 -5.49 5.95 14.27
CA VAL A 111 -6.54 6.87 14.70
C VAL A 111 -7.42 6.19 15.74
N MET A 112 -7.75 6.87 16.84
CA MET A 112 -8.49 6.31 17.95
C MET A 112 -9.88 6.94 18.08
N ASN A 113 -10.83 6.19 18.61
CA ASN A 113 -12.06 6.76 19.15
C ASN A 113 -11.78 7.44 20.48
N LYS A 114 -12.57 8.46 20.86
CA LYS A 114 -12.47 9.12 22.19
C LYS A 114 -12.65 8.15 23.36
N ALA A 115 -13.27 6.99 23.14
CA ALA A 115 -13.37 5.90 24.11
C ALA A 115 -12.08 5.10 24.31
N GLY A 116 -11.01 5.38 23.53
CA GLY A 116 -9.71 4.71 23.63
C GLY A 116 -9.63 3.38 22.87
N THR A 117 -10.53 3.12 21.93
CA THR A 117 -10.46 1.99 20.99
C THR A 117 -10.03 2.48 19.61
N PRO A 118 -9.39 1.64 18.77
CA PRO A 118 -9.11 2.02 17.38
C PRO A 118 -10.39 2.41 16.64
N TYR A 119 -10.26 3.47 15.83
CA TYR A 119 -11.33 3.82 14.91
C TYR A 119 -11.38 2.80 13.76
N GLU A 120 -12.59 2.32 13.48
CA GLU A 120 -12.87 1.48 12.32
C GLU A 120 -13.75 2.22 11.32
N ILE A 121 -13.45 2.08 10.03
CA ILE A 121 -14.33 2.58 8.97
C ILE A 121 -15.71 1.91 9.12
N PRO A 122 -16.80 2.70 9.25
CA PRO A 122 -18.12 2.14 9.52
C PRO A 122 -18.64 1.25 8.39
N MET A 123 -19.48 0.27 8.76
CA MET A 123 -20.18 -0.61 7.84
C MET A 123 -20.92 0.17 6.73
N GLY A 124 -20.89 -0.38 5.52
CA GLY A 124 -21.52 0.23 4.33
C GLY A 124 -20.66 1.26 3.62
N ASN A 125 -19.48 1.57 4.12
CA ASN A 125 -18.52 2.46 3.46
C ASN A 125 -17.42 1.66 2.76
N TRP A 126 -16.76 2.31 1.82
CA TRP A 126 -15.60 1.71 1.16
C TRP A 126 -14.50 1.41 2.19
N PHE A 127 -13.90 0.23 2.14
CA PHE A 127 -12.96 -0.30 3.14
C PHE A 127 -13.53 -0.44 4.57
N GLU A 128 -14.84 -0.73 4.73
CA GLU A 128 -15.44 -0.99 6.04
C GLU A 128 -14.61 -1.94 6.92
N GLY A 129 -14.61 -1.73 8.24
CA GLY A 129 -13.85 -2.53 9.21
C GLY A 129 -12.34 -2.37 9.15
N SER A 130 -11.82 -1.43 8.34
CA SER A 130 -10.39 -1.11 8.28
C SER A 130 -10.01 -0.10 9.37
N TYR A 131 -8.77 -0.21 9.88
CA TYR A 131 -8.17 0.82 10.73
C TYR A 131 -7.46 1.87 9.89
N LEU A 132 -7.35 3.09 10.43
CA LEU A 132 -6.63 4.17 9.79
C LEU A 132 -5.29 4.43 10.47
N PRO A 133 -4.19 4.57 9.71
CA PRO A 133 -2.93 5.07 10.25
C PRO A 133 -3.10 6.55 10.65
N ASP A 134 -2.62 6.90 11.82
CA ASP A 134 -2.61 8.29 12.30
C ASP A 134 -1.36 9.03 11.79
N PHE A 135 -1.48 9.71 10.67
CA PHE A 135 -0.36 10.45 10.08
C PHE A 135 -0.02 11.78 10.79
N THR A 136 -0.69 12.12 11.88
CA THR A 136 -0.24 13.19 12.79
C THR A 136 0.93 12.70 13.67
N ASN A 137 1.06 11.37 13.83
CA ASN A 137 2.15 10.71 14.55
C ASN A 137 3.36 10.45 13.64
N GLU A 138 4.53 10.96 14.00
CA GLU A 138 5.78 10.74 13.23
C GLU A 138 6.21 9.27 13.16
N GLU A 139 5.95 8.46 14.20
CA GLU A 139 6.27 7.02 14.18
C GLU A 139 5.37 6.26 13.19
N THR A 140 4.11 6.69 13.05
CA THR A 140 3.21 6.16 12.00
C THR A 140 3.75 6.46 10.61
N LYS A 141 4.22 7.69 10.36
CA LYS A 141 4.83 8.05 9.08
C LYS A 141 6.06 7.19 8.79
N LYS A 142 6.96 7.04 9.76
CA LYS A 142 8.15 6.20 9.63
C LYS A 142 7.78 4.76 9.29
N PHE A 143 6.87 4.14 10.06
CA PHE A 143 6.39 2.79 9.83
C PHE A 143 5.82 2.63 8.42
N TRP A 144 4.90 3.53 8.03
CA TRP A 144 4.21 3.48 6.75
C TRP A 144 5.16 3.60 5.56
N PHE A 145 6.08 4.56 5.60
CA PHE A 145 7.05 4.77 4.52
C PHE A 145 8.12 3.68 4.50
N GLN A 146 8.56 3.18 5.65
CA GLN A 146 9.56 2.12 5.72
C GLN A 146 9.05 0.82 5.05
N LYS A 147 7.78 0.46 5.23
CA LYS A 147 7.16 -0.69 4.54
C LYS A 147 7.15 -0.55 3.01
N ARG A 148 7.16 0.65 2.49
CA ARG A 148 7.08 0.99 1.06
C ARG A 148 8.41 1.38 0.44
N LYS A 149 9.43 1.55 1.25
CA LYS A 149 10.75 2.04 0.80
C LYS A 149 11.33 1.20 -0.33
N TYR A 150 11.23 -0.12 -0.27
CA TYR A 150 11.79 -1.00 -1.30
C TYR A 150 11.17 -0.75 -2.70
N LEU A 151 9.92 -0.28 -2.77
CA LEU A 151 9.28 0.09 -4.03
C LEU A 151 10.00 1.27 -4.69
N SER A 152 10.33 2.28 -3.90
CA SER A 152 11.13 3.42 -4.37
C SER A 152 12.56 3.00 -4.72
N ASP A 153 13.14 2.09 -3.94
CA ASP A 153 14.51 1.58 -4.17
C ASP A 153 14.63 0.82 -5.49
N ILE A 154 13.57 0.14 -5.96
CA ILE A 154 13.53 -0.52 -7.27
C ILE A 154 13.06 0.38 -8.41
N GLY A 155 12.81 1.67 -8.14
CA GLY A 155 12.55 2.68 -9.16
C GLY A 155 11.09 3.09 -9.33
N VAL A 156 10.17 2.75 -8.42
CA VAL A 156 8.81 3.32 -8.45
C VAL A 156 8.91 4.84 -8.27
N ASP A 157 8.32 5.61 -9.17
CA ASP A 157 8.44 7.07 -9.22
C ASP A 157 7.45 7.80 -8.31
N GLY A 158 6.39 7.13 -7.89
CA GLY A 158 5.41 7.74 -7.00
C GLY A 158 4.20 6.85 -6.70
N PHE A 159 3.28 7.41 -5.92
CA PHE A 159 2.06 6.73 -5.52
C PHE A 159 0.84 7.59 -5.84
N LYS A 160 -0.20 6.95 -6.41
CA LYS A 160 -1.54 7.49 -6.46
C LYS A 160 -2.24 7.05 -5.17
N THR A 161 -2.31 7.93 -4.18
CA THR A 161 -3.05 7.68 -2.95
C THR A 161 -4.53 7.96 -3.18
N ASP A 162 -5.33 6.92 -3.11
CA ASP A 162 -6.76 6.97 -3.28
C ASP A 162 -7.49 6.99 -1.93
N GLY A 163 -8.76 7.39 -1.90
CA GLY A 163 -9.52 7.57 -0.68
C GLY A 163 -9.02 8.77 0.13
N GLY A 164 -9.04 8.63 1.46
CA GLY A 164 -8.61 9.69 2.38
C GLY A 164 -9.78 10.35 3.12
N GLU A 165 -11.00 10.18 2.64
CA GLU A 165 -12.25 10.64 3.25
C GLU A 165 -12.87 9.59 4.19
N PHE A 166 -12.05 8.90 4.98
CA PHE A 166 -12.50 7.76 5.79
C PHE A 166 -12.93 8.11 7.22
N ILE A 167 -12.81 9.37 7.63
CA ILE A 167 -13.28 9.84 8.93
C ILE A 167 -14.75 10.25 8.80
N TYR A 168 -15.64 9.36 9.25
CA TYR A 168 -17.11 9.56 9.21
C TYR A 168 -17.72 9.94 10.56
N SER A 169 -16.89 10.17 11.57
CA SER A 169 -17.32 10.46 12.93
C SER A 169 -16.52 11.62 13.53
N ARG A 170 -17.16 12.43 14.37
CA ARG A 170 -16.49 13.41 15.23
C ARG A 170 -16.01 12.82 16.56
N ASP A 171 -16.22 11.53 16.76
CA ASP A 171 -15.79 10.80 17.97
C ASP A 171 -14.41 10.14 17.76
N VAL A 172 -13.52 10.87 17.10
CA VAL A 172 -12.13 10.42 16.88
C VAL A 172 -11.16 11.44 17.44
N THR A 173 -9.97 10.95 17.80
CA THR A 173 -8.85 11.75 18.26
C THR A 173 -7.57 11.31 17.60
N PHE A 174 -6.67 12.24 17.37
CA PHE A 174 -5.36 12.04 16.76
C PHE A 174 -4.24 12.23 17.77
N SER A 175 -3.07 11.71 17.50
CA SER A 175 -1.91 11.74 18.41
C SER A 175 -1.40 13.14 18.72
N ASP A 176 -1.64 14.10 17.82
CA ASP A 176 -1.30 15.51 18.03
C ASP A 176 -2.31 16.28 18.91
N GLY A 177 -3.36 15.60 19.36
CA GLY A 177 -4.42 16.16 20.20
C GLY A 177 -5.54 16.86 19.43
N THR A 178 -5.54 16.79 18.11
CA THR A 178 -6.69 17.26 17.32
C THR A 178 -7.86 16.28 17.39
N ASP A 179 -9.06 16.79 17.29
CA ASP A 179 -10.32 16.04 17.22
C ASP A 179 -10.86 16.03 15.79
N GLY A 180 -11.59 14.97 15.43
CA GLY A 180 -12.28 14.82 14.15
C GLY A 180 -13.61 15.61 14.08
#